data_4e1c7b71875827f8912912324e153cb4
#
_entry.id   4e1c7b71875827f8912912324e153cb4
#
_cell.length_a   1.000
_cell.length_b   1.000
_cell.length_c   1.000
_cell.angle_alpha   90.00
_cell.angle_beta   90.00
_cell.angle_gamma   90.00
#
_symmetry.space_group_name_H-M   'P 1'
#
loop_
_entity.id
_entity.type
_entity.pdbx_description
1 polymer ?
#
loop_
_entity_poly.entity_id
_entity_poly.type
_entity_poly.pdbx_seq_one_letter_code
_entity_poly.pdbx_strand_id
1 'polypeptide(L)'
;MTRRLRRLLIVAFAISLGATATMQESPFPRGIGPLPDFRGFQGTNDPRLPDVLKQGVVVRRLADNVHVIAVTNNVVVQTGDDGVFFADTSFSMFFDLIMGAVRKISDKPVRIVTNSHSHGDHVQNNANLAKLGALVFATPNLRNALMRQGQPQAQGGNPPPAGAQAAPGGGRGGGQAPVPPAGWPTITSAAPMTFHFNGEDVMFLPLKPAHTDGDLAVYFTKSNVWVFGDDWTNDYPSVGVAQGGTIENFIDNWNRALALTNADTIFVPGHGQLGKRADLIANRDAISIIHERFVKMVREGMTLEQIRAARPSK
;
A
#
# COMPACT_ATOMS: atom_id res chain seq x y z
N MET A 1 16.52 -54.37 65.80
CA MET A 1 15.67 -53.17 65.93
C MET A 1 16.15 -52.09 64.99
N THR A 2 15.48 -51.91 63.87
CA THR A 2 15.89 -51.04 62.76
C THR A 2 14.94 -49.86 62.66
N ARG A 3 15.43 -48.66 62.87
CA ARG A 3 14.71 -47.40 62.68
C ARG A 3 14.76 -47.03 61.18
N ARG A 4 13.63 -47.01 60.50
CA ARG A 4 13.47 -46.48 59.13
C ARG A 4 13.30 -44.97 59.21
N LEU A 5 14.25 -44.22 58.63
CA LEU A 5 14.12 -42.79 58.34
C LEU A 5 13.24 -42.60 57.13
N ARG A 6 12.11 -41.92 57.29
CA ARG A 6 11.33 -41.38 56.17
C ARG A 6 11.93 -40.05 55.71
N ARG A 7 12.46 -40.02 54.50
CA ARG A 7 12.82 -38.76 53.82
C ARG A 7 11.56 -38.14 53.20
N LEU A 8 11.16 -36.97 53.71
CA LEU A 8 10.18 -36.12 53.06
C LEU A 8 10.87 -35.45 51.87
N LEU A 9 10.38 -35.73 50.65
CA LEU A 9 10.70 -34.92 49.45
C LEU A 9 9.75 -33.71 49.46
N ILE A 10 10.30 -32.52 49.67
CA ILE A 10 9.60 -31.27 49.41
C ILE A 10 9.83 -30.95 47.93
N VAL A 11 8.78 -31.14 47.14
CA VAL A 11 8.75 -30.66 45.74
C VAL A 11 8.40 -29.18 45.78
N ALA A 12 9.39 -28.32 45.61
CA ALA A 12 9.14 -26.91 45.39
C ALA A 12 8.57 -26.69 43.99
N PHE A 13 7.31 -26.37 43.94
CA PHE A 13 6.65 -25.90 42.70
C PHE A 13 7.08 -24.46 42.45
N ALA A 14 8.05 -24.25 41.57
CA ALA A 14 8.40 -22.92 41.07
C ALA A 14 7.26 -22.46 40.14
N ILE A 15 6.38 -21.63 40.66
CA ILE A 15 5.43 -20.90 39.84
C ILE A 15 6.25 -19.85 39.07
N SER A 16 6.57 -20.14 37.82
CA SER A 16 7.06 -19.10 36.90
C SER A 16 5.90 -18.14 36.66
N LEU A 17 5.91 -16.97 37.28
CA LEU A 17 5.12 -15.83 36.83
C LEU A 17 5.63 -15.49 35.44
N GLY A 18 4.95 -15.99 34.41
CA GLY A 18 5.08 -15.48 33.06
C GLY A 18 4.67 -14.01 33.11
N ALA A 19 5.65 -13.13 32.93
CA ALA A 19 5.39 -11.73 32.67
C ALA A 19 4.57 -11.69 31.39
N THR A 20 3.25 -11.50 31.50
CA THR A 20 2.42 -11.08 30.39
C THR A 20 2.95 -9.71 29.99
N ALA A 21 3.71 -9.65 28.91
CA ALA A 21 4.07 -8.39 28.29
C ALA A 21 2.74 -7.68 27.95
N THR A 22 2.38 -6.70 28.73
CA THR A 22 1.28 -5.81 28.42
C THR A 22 1.66 -5.09 27.13
N MET A 23 0.97 -5.42 26.03
CA MET A 23 1.11 -4.64 24.79
C MET A 23 0.86 -3.18 25.15
N GLN A 24 1.88 -2.35 24.97
CA GLN A 24 1.75 -0.92 25.20
C GLN A 24 0.66 -0.39 24.26
N GLU A 25 -0.38 0.22 24.83
CA GLU A 25 -1.46 0.78 24.02
C GLU A 25 -0.89 1.81 23.05
N SER A 26 -1.29 1.72 21.77
CA SER A 26 -0.84 2.66 20.76
C SER A 26 -1.25 4.09 21.15
N PRO A 27 -0.32 5.06 21.12
CA PRO A 27 -0.62 6.45 21.45
C PRO A 27 -1.49 7.15 20.39
N PHE A 28 -1.86 6.45 19.33
CA PHE A 28 -2.60 7.02 18.21
C PHE A 28 -4.09 6.66 18.24
N PRO A 29 -4.97 7.59 17.79
CA PRO A 29 -6.41 7.36 17.77
C PRO A 29 -6.78 6.20 16.84
N ARG A 30 -7.77 5.39 17.25
CA ARG A 30 -8.30 4.26 16.49
C ARG A 30 -9.37 4.68 15.49
N GLY A 31 -9.43 4.00 14.35
CA GLY A 31 -10.48 4.12 13.34
C GLY A 31 -10.09 4.84 12.07
N ILE A 32 -11.08 5.16 11.26
CA ILE A 32 -10.94 5.73 9.90
C ILE A 32 -11.12 7.26 9.88
N GLY A 33 -10.69 7.94 10.94
CA GLY A 33 -10.76 9.40 10.99
C GLY A 33 -9.99 10.08 9.84
N PRO A 34 -10.18 11.41 9.66
CA PRO A 34 -9.68 12.10 8.48
C PRO A 34 -8.16 11.95 8.33
N LEU A 35 -7.74 11.72 7.08
CA LEU A 35 -6.35 11.67 6.64
C LEU A 35 -6.06 12.83 5.69
N PRO A 36 -4.79 13.26 5.56
CA PRO A 36 -4.40 14.23 4.54
C PRO A 36 -4.61 13.68 3.15
N ASP A 37 -4.95 14.56 2.22
CA ASP A 37 -5.07 14.24 0.81
C ASP A 37 -4.21 15.18 -0.03
N PHE A 38 -3.02 14.74 -0.35
CA PHE A 38 -2.08 15.42 -1.23
C PHE A 38 -1.86 14.63 -2.53
N ARG A 39 -2.93 14.05 -3.07
CA ARG A 39 -2.85 13.32 -4.36
C ARG A 39 -2.13 14.11 -5.43
N GLY A 40 -1.29 13.44 -6.20
CA GLY A 40 -0.49 14.08 -7.25
C GLY A 40 0.63 14.99 -6.72
N PHE A 41 1.07 14.82 -5.47
CA PHE A 41 2.24 15.49 -4.92
C PHE A 41 3.50 15.10 -5.71
N GLN A 42 4.32 16.11 -6.11
CA GLN A 42 5.43 15.92 -7.06
C GLN A 42 6.82 15.86 -6.37
N GLY A 43 6.88 15.70 -5.06
CA GLY A 43 8.14 15.64 -4.33
C GLY A 43 8.71 17.03 -3.98
N THR A 44 10.03 17.16 -3.99
CA THR A 44 10.75 18.35 -3.49
C THR A 44 10.39 19.67 -4.17
N ASN A 45 9.92 19.62 -5.40
CA ASN A 45 9.54 20.80 -6.17
C ASN A 45 8.03 21.10 -6.14
N ASP A 46 7.25 20.34 -5.36
CA ASP A 46 5.82 20.59 -5.24
C ASP A 46 5.55 21.86 -4.41
N PRO A 47 4.78 22.82 -4.90
CA PRO A 47 4.48 24.05 -4.16
C PRO A 47 3.75 23.82 -2.83
N ARG A 48 3.10 22.65 -2.65
CA ARG A 48 2.43 22.26 -1.41
C ARG A 48 3.38 21.72 -0.34
N LEU A 49 4.68 21.53 -0.64
CA LEU A 49 5.65 20.98 0.30
C LEU A 49 5.65 21.68 1.68
N PRO A 50 5.60 23.01 1.77
CA PRO A 50 5.52 23.69 3.07
C PRO A 50 4.30 23.28 3.90
N ASP A 51 3.13 23.09 3.26
CA ASP A 51 1.91 22.65 3.93
C ASP A 51 2.02 21.20 4.41
N VAL A 52 2.59 20.33 3.59
CA VAL A 52 2.85 18.92 3.96
C VAL A 52 3.79 18.85 5.16
N LEU A 53 4.89 19.60 5.15
CA LEU A 53 5.86 19.62 6.26
C LEU A 53 5.26 20.20 7.54
N LYS A 54 4.44 21.24 7.42
CA LYS A 54 3.71 21.85 8.56
C LYS A 54 2.70 20.88 9.17
N GLN A 55 1.99 20.11 8.35
CA GLN A 55 1.05 19.11 8.81
C GLN A 55 1.76 17.93 9.47
N GLY A 56 2.95 17.52 8.94
CA GLY A 56 3.66 16.32 9.36
C GLY A 56 2.92 15.04 9.00
N VAL A 57 3.11 13.99 9.81
CA VAL A 57 2.44 12.70 9.61
C VAL A 57 1.15 12.63 10.43
N VAL A 58 0.09 12.08 9.82
CA VAL A 58 -1.14 11.72 10.53
C VAL A 58 -1.16 10.21 10.71
N VAL A 59 -1.32 9.75 11.94
CA VAL A 59 -1.35 8.31 12.26
C VAL A 59 -2.73 7.91 12.78
N ARG A 60 -3.24 6.77 12.27
CA ARG A 60 -4.45 6.13 12.77
C ARG A 60 -4.20 4.65 13.03
N ARG A 61 -4.68 4.14 14.14
CA ARG A 61 -4.69 2.71 14.46
C ARG A 61 -5.92 2.06 13.81
N LEU A 62 -5.70 1.14 12.87
CA LEU A 62 -6.76 0.45 12.14
C LEU A 62 -7.20 -0.82 12.87
N ALA A 63 -6.24 -1.56 13.40
CA ALA A 63 -6.43 -2.73 14.26
C ALA A 63 -5.42 -2.68 15.41
N ASP A 64 -5.36 -3.71 16.25
CA ASP A 64 -4.52 -3.67 17.46
C ASP A 64 -3.04 -3.42 17.16
N ASN A 65 -2.56 -3.97 16.07
CA ASN A 65 -1.17 -3.88 15.63
C ASN A 65 -0.97 -3.35 14.22
N VAL A 66 -2.04 -2.86 13.55
CA VAL A 66 -1.98 -2.29 12.20
C VAL A 66 -2.32 -0.80 12.24
N HIS A 67 -1.46 0.00 11.65
CA HIS A 67 -1.57 1.47 11.61
C HIS A 67 -1.41 1.98 10.18
N VAL A 68 -2.11 3.07 9.86
CA VAL A 68 -1.80 3.89 8.69
C VAL A 68 -1.04 5.13 9.14
N ILE A 69 0.02 5.44 8.42
CA ILE A 69 0.85 6.64 8.55
C ILE A 69 0.70 7.41 7.25
N ALA A 70 -0.10 8.47 7.28
CA ALA A 70 -0.39 9.27 6.09
C ALA A 70 0.45 10.54 6.07
N VAL A 71 1.09 10.78 4.94
CA VAL A 71 1.82 12.02 4.62
C VAL A 71 1.25 12.59 3.32
N THR A 72 1.79 12.18 2.18
CA THR A 72 1.26 12.47 0.84
C THR A 72 0.55 11.27 0.24
N ASN A 73 0.88 10.09 0.75
CA ASN A 73 0.26 8.81 0.49
C ASN A 73 0.03 8.07 1.82
N ASN A 74 -0.66 6.95 1.77
CA ASN A 74 -0.96 6.12 2.92
C ASN A 74 0.06 4.97 3.02
N VAL A 75 0.93 5.03 4.01
CA VAL A 75 1.84 3.94 4.37
C VAL A 75 1.18 3.10 5.46
N VAL A 76 1.06 1.79 5.28
CA VAL A 76 0.51 0.91 6.31
C VAL A 76 1.64 0.16 7.01
N VAL A 77 1.62 0.15 8.33
CA VAL A 77 2.57 -0.60 9.14
C VAL A 77 1.84 -1.58 10.05
N GLN A 78 2.38 -2.80 10.13
CA GLN A 78 2.00 -3.77 11.17
C GLN A 78 3.18 -3.96 12.09
N THR A 79 2.91 -4.08 13.39
CA THR A 79 3.94 -4.26 14.43
C THR A 79 3.65 -5.48 15.28
N GLY A 80 4.69 -6.08 15.86
CA GLY A 80 4.56 -7.23 16.77
C GLY A 80 5.90 -7.87 17.07
N ASP A 81 5.89 -9.09 17.60
CA ASP A 81 7.11 -9.76 18.07
C ASP A 81 8.07 -10.14 16.94
N ASP A 82 7.56 -10.41 15.75
CA ASP A 82 8.39 -10.73 14.57
C ASP A 82 9.07 -9.49 13.98
N GLY A 83 8.61 -8.29 14.35
CA GLY A 83 9.14 -7.02 13.86
C GLY A 83 8.09 -6.12 13.25
N VAL A 84 8.56 -5.17 12.44
CA VAL A 84 7.72 -4.20 11.72
C VAL A 84 7.64 -4.57 10.25
N PHE A 85 6.41 -4.60 9.73
CA PHE A 85 6.07 -4.77 8.34
C PHE A 85 5.60 -3.43 7.75
N PHE A 86 6.02 -3.11 6.53
CA PHE A 86 5.58 -1.95 5.76
C PHE A 86 4.85 -2.36 4.48
N ALA A 87 3.67 -1.81 4.24
CA ALA A 87 3.06 -1.74 2.92
C ALA A 87 3.12 -0.29 2.43
N ASP A 88 3.87 -0.07 1.36
CA ASP A 88 4.34 1.20 0.81
C ASP A 88 5.31 1.96 1.74
N THR A 89 6.05 2.93 1.18
CA THR A 89 7.17 3.55 1.91
C THR A 89 7.25 5.06 1.80
N SER A 90 6.44 5.71 0.97
CA SER A 90 6.45 7.14 0.71
C SER A 90 7.73 7.69 0.06
N PHE A 91 7.78 9.00 -0.18
CA PHE A 91 8.96 9.71 -0.67
C PHE A 91 10.11 9.67 0.35
N SER A 92 11.35 9.59 -0.15
CA SER A 92 12.54 9.50 0.69
C SER A 92 12.72 10.68 1.65
N MET A 93 12.25 11.85 1.28
CA MET A 93 12.29 13.07 2.11
C MET A 93 11.46 12.98 3.40
N PHE A 94 10.50 12.07 3.48
CA PHE A 94 9.66 11.87 4.66
C PHE A 94 10.12 10.71 5.55
N PHE A 95 11.28 10.11 5.27
CA PHE A 95 11.79 8.95 6.00
C PHE A 95 11.81 9.15 7.51
N ASP A 96 12.42 10.24 7.97
CA ASP A 96 12.58 10.50 9.41
C ASP A 96 11.24 10.78 10.10
N LEU A 97 10.29 11.42 9.42
CA LEU A 97 8.94 11.66 9.93
C LEU A 97 8.18 10.34 10.11
N ILE A 98 8.24 9.47 9.10
CA ILE A 98 7.59 8.16 9.13
C ILE A 98 8.22 7.27 10.20
N MET A 99 9.55 7.16 10.23
CA MET A 99 10.26 6.35 11.23
C MET A 99 10.10 6.91 12.64
N GLY A 100 9.99 8.22 12.79
CA GLY A 100 9.66 8.86 14.07
C GLY A 100 8.28 8.47 14.59
N ALA A 101 7.29 8.29 13.70
CA ALA A 101 5.97 7.77 14.05
C ALA A 101 6.03 6.27 14.39
N VAL A 102 6.74 5.47 13.60
CA VAL A 102 6.91 4.02 13.84
C VAL A 102 7.55 3.75 15.19
N ARG A 103 8.61 4.49 15.57
CA ARG A 103 9.28 4.32 16.86
C ARG A 103 8.42 4.65 18.08
N LYS A 104 7.33 5.41 17.91
CA LYS A 104 6.33 5.62 18.97
C LYS A 104 5.37 4.44 19.13
N ILE A 105 5.30 3.54 18.13
CA ILE A 105 4.43 2.36 18.12
C ILE A 105 5.22 1.11 18.52
N SER A 106 6.49 0.99 18.03
CA SER A 106 7.30 -0.22 18.19
C SER A 106 8.80 0.12 18.18
N ASP A 107 9.55 -0.55 19.03
CA ASP A 107 11.02 -0.54 19.07
C ASP A 107 11.63 -1.68 18.22
N LYS A 108 10.80 -2.56 17.68
CA LYS A 108 11.22 -3.71 16.90
C LYS A 108 11.83 -3.31 15.57
N PRO A 109 12.75 -4.12 15.02
CA PRO A 109 13.35 -3.84 13.71
C PRO A 109 12.33 -3.97 12.57
N VAL A 110 12.51 -3.17 11.51
CA VAL A 110 11.79 -3.37 10.26
C VAL A 110 12.31 -4.64 9.59
N ARG A 111 11.41 -5.56 9.25
CA ARG A 111 11.75 -6.87 8.67
C ARG A 111 11.29 -7.02 7.23
N ILE A 112 10.10 -6.52 6.92
CA ILE A 112 9.46 -6.71 5.63
C ILE A 112 8.98 -5.37 5.12
N VAL A 113 9.23 -5.13 3.84
CA VAL A 113 8.69 -4.03 3.05
C VAL A 113 8.03 -4.63 1.82
N THR A 114 6.83 -4.19 1.49
CA THR A 114 6.22 -4.44 0.19
C THR A 114 5.71 -3.14 -0.41
N ASN A 115 5.57 -3.12 -1.73
CA ASN A 115 5.05 -1.96 -2.42
C ASN A 115 3.86 -2.36 -3.27
N SER A 116 2.83 -1.50 -3.23
CA SER A 116 1.62 -1.69 -4.03
C SER A 116 1.91 -1.55 -5.52
N HIS A 117 2.76 -0.58 -5.90
CA HIS A 117 3.16 -0.32 -7.28
C HIS A 117 4.47 0.49 -7.36
N SER A 118 4.93 0.84 -8.57
CA SER A 118 6.28 1.35 -8.81
C SER A 118 6.44 2.87 -8.78
N HIS A 119 5.40 3.65 -8.42
CA HIS A 119 5.53 5.09 -8.32
C HIS A 119 6.36 5.52 -7.12
N GLY A 120 7.04 6.66 -7.24
CA GLY A 120 8.06 7.10 -6.29
C GLY A 120 7.56 7.28 -4.87
N ASP A 121 6.36 7.80 -4.71
CA ASP A 121 5.70 7.98 -3.41
C ASP A 121 5.29 6.66 -2.73
N HIS A 122 5.49 5.53 -3.39
CA HIS A 122 5.26 4.20 -2.80
C HIS A 122 6.55 3.42 -2.55
N VAL A 123 7.68 3.81 -3.19
CA VAL A 123 8.91 2.98 -3.22
C VAL A 123 10.19 3.68 -2.76
N GLN A 124 10.22 5.02 -2.63
CA GLN A 124 11.50 5.73 -2.48
C GLN A 124 12.22 5.47 -1.16
N ASN A 125 11.54 5.02 -0.10
CA ASN A 125 12.21 4.62 1.13
C ASN A 125 12.65 3.15 1.17
N ASN A 126 12.42 2.37 0.12
CA ASN A 126 12.87 0.98 0.07
C ASN A 126 14.35 0.83 0.42
N ALA A 127 15.22 1.66 -0.19
CA ALA A 127 16.67 1.60 0.06
C ALA A 127 17.04 1.98 1.50
N ASN A 128 16.34 2.92 2.11
CA ASN A 128 16.55 3.31 3.50
C ASN A 128 16.15 2.19 4.46
N LEU A 129 15.02 1.54 4.20
CA LEU A 129 14.52 0.42 5.00
C LEU A 129 15.36 -0.84 4.79
N ALA A 130 15.82 -1.11 3.55
CA ALA A 130 16.75 -2.21 3.27
C ALA A 130 18.09 -2.06 4.00
N LYS A 131 18.61 -0.84 4.14
CA LYS A 131 19.81 -0.56 4.97
C LYS A 131 19.60 -0.89 6.45
N LEU A 132 18.36 -0.87 6.93
CA LEU A 132 18.02 -1.31 8.30
C LEU A 132 17.82 -2.83 8.40
N GLY A 133 18.02 -3.57 7.31
CA GLY A 133 17.91 -5.02 7.27
C GLY A 133 16.56 -5.56 6.80
N ALA A 134 15.67 -4.71 6.31
CA ALA A 134 14.38 -5.14 5.78
C ALA A 134 14.52 -5.87 4.43
N LEU A 135 13.74 -6.92 4.24
CA LEU A 135 13.56 -7.59 2.95
C LEU A 135 12.47 -6.88 2.15
N VAL A 136 12.73 -6.58 0.89
CA VAL A 136 11.77 -5.93 0.00
C VAL A 136 11.10 -6.95 -0.90
N PHE A 137 9.77 -7.00 -0.84
CA PHE A 137 8.90 -7.88 -1.62
C PHE A 137 8.09 -7.08 -2.64
N ALA A 138 7.92 -7.62 -3.85
CA ALA A 138 7.01 -7.04 -4.84
C ALA A 138 6.63 -8.05 -5.93
N THR A 139 5.89 -7.59 -6.94
CA THR A 139 5.73 -8.33 -8.19
C THR A 139 7.00 -8.25 -9.05
N PRO A 140 7.25 -9.23 -9.94
CA PRO A 140 8.35 -9.15 -10.91
C PRO A 140 8.27 -7.89 -11.80
N ASN A 141 7.06 -7.47 -12.18
CA ASN A 141 6.86 -6.29 -13.03
C ASN A 141 7.24 -5.01 -12.29
N LEU A 142 6.88 -4.87 -11.02
CA LEU A 142 7.32 -3.73 -10.19
C LEU A 142 8.85 -3.67 -10.12
N ARG A 143 9.52 -4.80 -9.81
CA ARG A 143 10.98 -4.85 -9.78
C ARG A 143 11.57 -4.40 -11.13
N ASN A 144 11.05 -4.93 -12.24
CA ASN A 144 11.50 -4.54 -13.58
C ASN A 144 11.28 -3.05 -13.88
N ALA A 145 10.17 -2.48 -13.40
CA ALA A 145 9.89 -1.05 -13.53
C ALA A 145 10.96 -0.21 -12.79
N LEU A 146 11.30 -0.55 -11.55
CA LEU A 146 12.35 0.15 -10.79
C LEU A 146 13.72 0.02 -11.45
N MET A 147 14.07 -1.14 -11.99
CA MET A 147 15.32 -1.34 -12.73
C MET A 147 15.38 -0.47 -13.98
N ARG A 148 14.29 -0.35 -14.74
CA ARG A 148 14.21 0.52 -15.93
C ARG A 148 14.32 2.00 -15.57
N GLN A 149 13.75 2.46 -14.46
CA GLN A 149 13.87 3.84 -13.98
C GLN A 149 15.32 4.24 -13.67
N GLY A 150 16.14 3.30 -13.21
CA GLY A 150 17.56 3.52 -12.90
C GLY A 150 18.50 3.48 -14.10
N GLN A 151 18.01 3.13 -15.29
CA GLN A 151 18.86 3.09 -16.49
C GLN A 151 18.87 4.46 -17.20
N PRO A 152 20.02 4.90 -17.76
CA PRO A 152 20.03 6.03 -18.67
C PRO A 152 19.02 5.75 -19.79
N GLN A 153 18.07 6.63 -19.99
CA GLN A 153 17.15 6.50 -21.12
C GLN A 153 17.99 6.50 -22.40
N ALA A 154 18.04 5.39 -23.11
CA ALA A 154 18.51 5.37 -24.49
C ALA A 154 17.66 6.42 -25.24
N GLN A 155 18.32 7.47 -25.75
CA GLN A 155 17.68 8.48 -26.60
C GLN A 155 17.22 7.79 -27.88
N GLY A 156 15.99 7.25 -27.92
CA GLY A 156 15.49 6.47 -29.05
C GLY A 156 14.08 5.91 -28.89
N GLY A 157 13.37 6.21 -27.82
CA GLY A 157 11.95 5.90 -27.74
C GLY A 157 11.16 6.76 -28.72
N ASN A 158 10.41 6.15 -29.64
CA ASN A 158 9.49 6.87 -30.51
C ASN A 158 8.66 7.86 -29.67
N PRO A 159 8.55 9.13 -30.11
CA PRO A 159 7.67 10.07 -29.45
C PRO A 159 6.25 9.48 -29.45
N PRO A 160 5.45 9.70 -28.41
CA PRO A 160 4.06 9.27 -28.42
C PRO A 160 3.37 9.84 -29.67
N PRO A 161 2.41 9.12 -30.27
CA PRO A 161 1.71 9.60 -31.45
C PRO A 161 1.19 11.01 -31.21
N ALA A 162 1.38 11.88 -32.24
CA ALA A 162 0.96 13.26 -32.17
C ALA A 162 -0.52 13.36 -31.80
N GLY A 163 -0.83 14.03 -30.68
CA GLY A 163 -2.18 14.14 -30.13
C GLY A 163 -2.42 13.38 -28.82
N ALA A 164 -1.53 12.52 -28.36
CA ALA A 164 -1.59 11.95 -27.03
C ALA A 164 -1.11 12.99 -26.00
N GLN A 165 -2.00 13.91 -25.61
CA GLN A 165 -1.78 14.71 -24.41
C GLN A 165 -1.76 13.76 -23.21
N ALA A 166 -0.67 13.81 -22.43
CA ALA A 166 -0.64 13.15 -21.14
C ALA A 166 -1.85 13.64 -20.33
N ALA A 167 -2.73 12.71 -19.93
CA ALA A 167 -3.82 13.04 -19.03
C ALA A 167 -3.23 13.72 -17.78
N PRO A 168 -3.85 14.79 -17.26
CA PRO A 168 -3.45 15.36 -15.97
C PRO A 168 -3.58 14.24 -14.92
N GLY A 169 -2.47 13.78 -14.35
CA GLY A 169 -2.44 12.65 -13.41
C GLY A 169 -1.86 11.34 -13.95
N GLY A 170 -1.63 11.21 -15.26
CA GLY A 170 -0.92 10.06 -15.85
C GLY A 170 0.56 10.12 -15.51
N GLY A 171 0.93 9.51 -14.39
CA GLY A 171 2.26 9.57 -13.80
C GLY A 171 3.34 8.98 -14.70
N ARG A 172 3.94 9.83 -15.53
CA ARG A 172 5.39 9.71 -15.67
C ARG A 172 5.92 10.28 -14.36
N GLY A 173 6.67 9.49 -13.57
CA GLY A 173 7.43 9.99 -12.43
C GLY A 173 8.42 11.07 -12.87
N GLY A 174 7.87 12.20 -13.32
CA GLY A 174 8.61 13.33 -13.84
C GLY A 174 9.41 13.95 -12.71
N GLY A 175 10.72 13.81 -12.74
CA GLY A 175 11.64 14.48 -11.83
C GLY A 175 11.91 13.77 -10.51
N GLN A 176 11.37 12.59 -10.27
CA GLN A 176 11.69 11.81 -9.06
C GLN A 176 13.00 11.03 -9.26
N ALA A 177 13.86 11.05 -8.23
CA ALA A 177 15.07 10.27 -8.26
C ALA A 177 14.72 8.76 -8.33
N PRO A 178 15.41 7.98 -9.21
CA PRO A 178 15.18 6.54 -9.28
C PRO A 178 15.55 5.87 -7.96
N VAL A 179 14.82 4.78 -7.64
CA VAL A 179 15.17 3.95 -6.48
C VAL A 179 16.51 3.28 -6.73
N PRO A 180 17.51 3.48 -5.86
CA PRO A 180 18.82 2.85 -6.03
C PRO A 180 18.74 1.33 -5.92
N PRO A 181 19.69 0.56 -6.51
CA PRO A 181 19.67 -0.90 -6.52
C PRO A 181 19.47 -1.57 -5.15
N ALA A 182 19.96 -0.94 -4.07
CA ALA A 182 19.76 -1.41 -2.70
C ALA A 182 18.29 -1.43 -2.26
N GLY A 183 17.42 -0.69 -2.93
CA GLY A 183 15.98 -0.65 -2.66
C GLY A 183 15.13 -1.47 -3.64
N TRP A 184 15.75 -2.17 -4.58
CA TRP A 184 15.00 -3.03 -5.49
C TRP A 184 14.49 -4.28 -4.75
N PRO A 185 13.27 -4.75 -5.03
CA PRO A 185 12.76 -5.97 -4.43
C PRO A 185 13.72 -7.14 -4.59
N THR A 186 14.07 -7.78 -3.47
CA THR A 186 14.95 -8.96 -3.45
C THR A 186 14.18 -10.25 -3.60
N ILE A 187 12.90 -10.23 -3.26
CA ILE A 187 11.99 -11.37 -3.40
C ILE A 187 10.78 -10.91 -4.22
N THR A 188 10.45 -11.69 -5.25
CA THR A 188 9.32 -11.38 -6.14
C THR A 188 8.43 -12.58 -6.33
N SER A 189 7.11 -12.35 -6.44
CA SER A 189 6.14 -13.36 -6.85
C SER A 189 5.10 -12.79 -7.80
N ALA A 190 4.78 -13.55 -8.84
CA ALA A 190 3.64 -13.29 -9.73
C ALA A 190 2.37 -14.03 -9.26
N ALA A 191 2.49 -14.90 -8.25
CA ALA A 191 1.39 -15.65 -7.65
C ALA A 191 1.09 -15.12 -6.24
N PRO A 192 -0.13 -15.31 -5.74
CA PRO A 192 -0.44 -15.03 -4.34
C PRO A 192 0.50 -15.75 -3.38
N MET A 193 0.90 -15.05 -2.31
CA MET A 193 1.72 -15.60 -1.23
C MET A 193 1.11 -15.21 0.12
N THR A 194 1.38 -16.00 1.15
CA THR A 194 0.99 -15.70 2.52
C THR A 194 2.24 -15.65 3.39
N PHE A 195 2.36 -14.60 4.16
CA PHE A 195 3.35 -14.47 5.23
C PHE A 195 2.65 -14.68 6.57
N HIS A 196 3.17 -15.61 7.37
CA HIS A 196 2.77 -15.76 8.78
C HIS A 196 3.62 -14.79 9.59
N PHE A 197 3.03 -13.66 9.98
CA PHE A 197 3.79 -12.57 10.59
C PHE A 197 2.97 -11.87 11.69
N ASN A 198 3.57 -11.62 12.84
CA ASN A 198 2.95 -10.99 14.00
C ASN A 198 1.61 -11.64 14.42
N GLY A 199 1.52 -12.96 14.31
CA GLY A 199 0.36 -13.74 14.75
C GLY A 199 -0.86 -13.66 13.83
N GLU A 200 -0.66 -13.30 12.55
CA GLU A 200 -1.69 -13.37 11.51
C GLU A 200 -1.13 -13.78 10.14
N ASP A 201 -2.03 -14.14 9.25
CA ASP A 201 -1.76 -14.36 7.85
C ASP A 201 -1.82 -13.02 7.12
N VAL A 202 -0.70 -12.59 6.54
CA VAL A 202 -0.61 -11.42 5.67
C VAL A 202 -0.53 -11.91 4.24
N MET A 203 -1.59 -11.70 3.47
CA MET A 203 -1.68 -12.15 2.08
C MET A 203 -1.14 -11.10 1.13
N PHE A 204 -0.26 -11.51 0.22
CA PHE A 204 0.22 -10.76 -0.93
C PHE A 204 -0.56 -11.20 -2.15
N LEU A 205 -1.23 -10.29 -2.78
CA LEU A 205 -2.19 -10.56 -3.85
C LEU A 205 -1.80 -9.73 -5.08
N PRO A 206 -0.95 -10.27 -5.99
CA PRO A 206 -0.73 -9.64 -7.28
C PRO A 206 -2.07 -9.37 -7.97
N LEU A 207 -2.24 -8.16 -8.45
CA LEU A 207 -3.45 -7.68 -9.10
C LEU A 207 -3.30 -7.75 -10.62
N LYS A 208 -4.42 -7.67 -11.34
CA LYS A 208 -4.40 -7.46 -12.78
C LYS A 208 -3.90 -6.04 -13.06
N PRO A 209 -3.14 -5.81 -14.15
CA PRO A 209 -2.68 -4.49 -14.52
C PRO A 209 -3.83 -3.47 -14.60
N ALA A 210 -3.83 -2.49 -13.70
CA ALA A 210 -4.88 -1.48 -13.62
C ALA A 210 -4.28 -0.09 -13.46
N HIS A 211 -3.68 0.25 -12.33
CA HIS A 211 -2.93 1.48 -12.12
C HIS A 211 -1.52 1.39 -12.74
N THR A 212 -0.85 0.26 -12.54
CA THR A 212 0.40 -0.13 -13.22
C THR A 212 0.36 -1.61 -13.62
N ASP A 213 1.41 -2.09 -14.30
CA ASP A 213 1.57 -3.51 -14.59
C ASP A 213 2.11 -4.33 -13.41
N GLY A 214 2.48 -3.65 -12.34
CA GLY A 214 3.08 -4.25 -11.14
C GLY A 214 2.21 -4.21 -9.89
N ASP A 215 0.92 -3.94 -10.02
CA ASP A 215 0.01 -3.72 -8.90
C ASP A 215 -0.09 -4.93 -7.97
N LEU A 216 -0.10 -4.64 -6.66
CA LEU A 216 -0.14 -5.61 -5.57
C LEU A 216 -1.02 -5.09 -4.43
N ALA A 217 -1.96 -5.91 -3.97
CA ALA A 217 -2.67 -5.66 -2.72
C ALA A 217 -2.08 -6.47 -1.55
N VAL A 218 -2.21 -5.93 -0.35
CA VAL A 218 -1.88 -6.61 0.91
C VAL A 218 -3.14 -6.77 1.75
N TYR A 219 -3.41 -7.98 2.24
CA TYR A 219 -4.53 -8.22 3.12
C TYR A 219 -4.06 -8.81 4.46
N PHE A 220 -4.20 -8.04 5.53
CA PHE A 220 -4.02 -8.45 6.91
C PHE A 220 -5.29 -9.14 7.37
N THR A 221 -5.31 -10.47 7.38
CA THR A 221 -6.56 -11.26 7.44
C THR A 221 -7.27 -11.18 8.77
N LYS A 222 -6.54 -11.29 9.89
CA LYS A 222 -7.09 -11.18 11.25
C LYS A 222 -7.42 -9.73 11.61
N SER A 223 -6.55 -8.81 11.26
CA SER A 223 -6.74 -7.36 11.43
C SER A 223 -7.85 -6.82 10.54
N ASN A 224 -8.22 -7.56 9.50
CA ASN A 224 -9.26 -7.24 8.52
C ASN A 224 -9.02 -5.89 7.82
N VAL A 225 -7.76 -5.68 7.38
CA VAL A 225 -7.31 -4.48 6.69
C VAL A 225 -6.77 -4.85 5.31
N TRP A 226 -7.36 -4.26 4.27
CA TRP A 226 -6.95 -4.44 2.88
C TRP A 226 -6.28 -3.18 2.36
N VAL A 227 -5.04 -3.28 1.87
CA VAL A 227 -4.26 -2.19 1.30
C VAL A 227 -4.23 -2.35 -0.22
N PHE A 228 -4.76 -1.37 -0.94
CA PHE A 228 -4.81 -1.38 -2.40
C PHE A 228 -3.67 -0.63 -3.08
N GLY A 229 -3.04 0.35 -2.40
CA GLY A 229 -2.29 1.37 -3.11
C GLY A 229 -3.23 2.16 -4.04
N ASP A 230 -2.72 2.58 -5.20
CA ASP A 230 -3.50 3.38 -6.15
C ASP A 230 -4.46 2.57 -7.03
N ASP A 231 -4.53 1.24 -6.80
CA ASP A 231 -5.56 0.40 -7.42
C ASP A 231 -6.97 0.67 -6.86
N TRP A 232 -7.09 1.50 -5.84
CA TRP A 232 -8.34 2.06 -5.37
C TRP A 232 -8.15 3.47 -4.80
N THR A 233 -9.09 4.33 -5.12
CA THR A 233 -9.27 5.65 -4.50
C THR A 233 -10.76 5.90 -4.33
N ASN A 234 -11.15 6.84 -3.46
CA ASN A 234 -12.56 7.25 -3.29
C ASN A 234 -13.04 8.16 -4.43
N ASP A 235 -12.36 8.15 -5.57
CA ASP A 235 -12.60 8.99 -6.73
C ASP A 235 -12.41 8.18 -8.01
N TYR A 236 -12.26 8.84 -9.16
CA TYR A 236 -11.98 8.17 -10.42
C TYR A 236 -10.62 7.48 -10.41
N PRO A 237 -10.53 6.23 -10.90
CA PRO A 237 -9.28 5.51 -10.95
C PRO A 237 -8.31 6.13 -11.96
N SER A 238 -7.02 6.13 -11.62
CA SER A 238 -5.94 6.53 -12.51
C SER A 238 -5.42 5.33 -13.28
N VAL A 239 -5.87 5.19 -14.54
CA VAL A 239 -5.58 4.00 -15.37
C VAL A 239 -4.22 4.09 -16.02
N GLY A 240 -3.35 3.13 -15.80
CA GLY A 240 -2.03 3.02 -16.42
C GLY A 240 -2.06 2.42 -17.82
N VAL A 241 -2.76 3.06 -18.77
CA VAL A 241 -2.96 2.54 -20.14
C VAL A 241 -1.64 2.18 -20.82
N ALA A 242 -0.59 2.98 -20.64
CA ALA A 242 0.73 2.72 -21.23
C ALA A 242 1.41 1.45 -20.67
N GLN A 243 0.94 0.95 -19.55
CA GLN A 243 1.41 -0.27 -18.86
C GLN A 243 0.42 -1.43 -18.98
N GLY A 244 -0.56 -1.32 -19.86
CA GLY A 244 -1.60 -2.34 -20.07
C GLY A 244 -2.74 -2.29 -19.06
N GLY A 245 -2.84 -1.23 -18.26
CA GLY A 245 -3.94 -1.00 -17.33
C GLY A 245 -5.26 -0.75 -18.05
N THR A 246 -6.34 -1.28 -17.48
CA THR A 246 -7.71 -1.09 -18.00
C THR A 246 -8.70 -0.86 -16.86
N ILE A 247 -9.83 -0.25 -17.18
CA ILE A 247 -10.95 -0.07 -16.23
C ILE A 247 -11.54 -1.43 -15.82
N GLU A 248 -11.62 -2.37 -16.76
CA GLU A 248 -12.10 -3.73 -16.48
C GLU A 248 -11.24 -4.40 -15.41
N ASN A 249 -9.93 -4.23 -15.47
CA ASN A 249 -9.01 -4.80 -14.48
C ASN A 249 -9.20 -4.16 -13.09
N PHE A 250 -9.47 -2.84 -13.00
CA PHE A 250 -9.87 -2.21 -11.74
C PHE A 250 -11.11 -2.88 -11.15
N ILE A 251 -12.17 -3.01 -11.96
CA ILE A 251 -13.44 -3.63 -11.55
C ILE A 251 -13.20 -5.07 -11.07
N ASP A 252 -12.39 -5.84 -11.81
CA ASP A 252 -12.05 -7.22 -11.46
C ASP A 252 -11.26 -7.32 -10.15
N ASN A 253 -10.28 -6.43 -9.94
CA ASN A 253 -9.49 -6.36 -8.72
C ASN A 253 -10.39 -6.01 -7.51
N TRP A 254 -11.32 -5.07 -7.68
CA TRP A 254 -12.28 -4.71 -6.63
C TRP A 254 -13.26 -5.84 -6.33
N ASN A 255 -13.76 -6.54 -7.36
CA ASN A 255 -14.62 -7.73 -7.18
C ASN A 255 -13.88 -8.84 -6.44
N ARG A 256 -12.59 -9.06 -6.74
CA ARG A 256 -11.74 -10.02 -6.00
C ARG A 256 -11.61 -9.63 -4.53
N ALA A 257 -11.36 -8.35 -4.22
CA ALA A 257 -11.29 -7.87 -2.85
C ALA A 257 -12.63 -8.06 -2.13
N LEU A 258 -13.75 -7.72 -2.78
CA LEU A 258 -15.08 -7.94 -2.24
C LEU A 258 -15.39 -9.42 -1.97
N ALA A 259 -14.88 -10.34 -2.78
CA ALA A 259 -15.08 -11.78 -2.58
C ALA A 259 -14.31 -12.33 -1.36
N LEU A 260 -13.17 -11.71 -1.00
CA LEU A 260 -12.28 -12.16 0.09
C LEU A 260 -12.54 -11.45 1.42
N THR A 261 -13.39 -10.43 1.45
CA THR A 261 -13.56 -9.52 2.59
C THR A 261 -15.00 -9.48 3.09
N ASN A 262 -15.23 -8.84 4.25
CA ASN A 262 -16.53 -8.72 4.88
C ASN A 262 -16.92 -7.25 5.16
N ALA A 263 -18.07 -7.02 5.81
CA ALA A 263 -18.61 -5.68 6.05
C ALA A 263 -17.70 -4.78 6.91
N ASP A 264 -16.90 -5.38 7.78
CA ASP A 264 -16.05 -4.66 8.73
C ASP A 264 -14.66 -4.32 8.16
N THR A 265 -14.31 -4.88 7.00
CA THR A 265 -13.00 -4.66 6.36
C THR A 265 -12.74 -3.18 6.16
N ILE A 266 -11.55 -2.74 6.56
CA ILE A 266 -11.04 -1.41 6.29
C ILE A 266 -10.22 -1.48 5.00
N PHE A 267 -10.59 -0.67 4.02
CA PHE A 267 -9.85 -0.51 2.77
C PHE A 267 -8.96 0.72 2.84
N VAL A 268 -7.68 0.54 2.55
CA VAL A 268 -6.67 1.60 2.54
C VAL A 268 -6.29 1.88 1.10
N PRO A 269 -6.66 3.04 0.55
CA PRO A 269 -6.16 3.50 -0.75
C PRO A 269 -4.73 3.98 -0.64
N GLY A 270 -4.05 4.14 -1.78
CA GLY A 270 -2.74 4.77 -1.80
C GLY A 270 -2.79 6.23 -1.36
N HIS A 271 -3.86 6.92 -1.70
CA HIS A 271 -4.07 8.34 -1.35
C HIS A 271 -5.48 8.59 -0.84
N GLY A 272 -5.62 9.61 0.02
CA GLY A 272 -6.90 10.09 0.49
C GLY A 272 -7.50 9.24 1.61
N GLN A 273 -8.82 9.23 1.69
CA GLN A 273 -9.53 8.71 2.86
C GLN A 273 -9.65 7.18 2.84
N LEU A 274 -9.61 6.60 4.03
CA LEU A 274 -9.93 5.19 4.23
C LEU A 274 -11.41 4.93 3.94
N GLY A 275 -11.73 3.69 3.55
CA GLY A 275 -13.11 3.30 3.29
C GLY A 275 -13.48 1.96 3.91
N LYS A 276 -14.76 1.70 3.84
CA LYS A 276 -15.40 0.45 4.20
C LYS A 276 -15.85 -0.30 2.95
N ARG A 277 -16.31 -1.53 3.14
CA ARG A 277 -16.86 -2.35 2.05
C ARG A 277 -17.94 -1.63 1.24
N ALA A 278 -18.81 -0.86 1.89
CA ALA A 278 -19.87 -0.10 1.22
C ALA A 278 -19.30 0.96 0.26
N ASP A 279 -18.20 1.62 0.63
CA ASP A 279 -17.54 2.64 -0.20
C ASP A 279 -16.93 1.99 -1.46
N LEU A 280 -16.28 0.83 -1.30
CA LEU A 280 -15.73 0.08 -2.44
C LEU A 280 -16.83 -0.41 -3.38
N ILE A 281 -17.96 -0.88 -2.85
CA ILE A 281 -19.13 -1.29 -3.65
C ILE A 281 -19.66 -0.09 -4.44
N ALA A 282 -19.91 1.03 -3.76
CA ALA A 282 -20.45 2.24 -4.42
C ALA A 282 -19.51 2.75 -5.51
N ASN A 283 -18.21 2.75 -5.28
CA ASN A 283 -17.22 3.17 -6.26
C ASN A 283 -17.16 2.19 -7.44
N ARG A 284 -17.12 0.88 -7.19
CA ARG A 284 -17.16 -0.17 -8.22
C ARG A 284 -18.41 -0.02 -9.11
N ASP A 285 -19.58 0.16 -8.51
CA ASP A 285 -20.85 0.24 -9.25
C ASP A 285 -20.90 1.51 -10.11
N ALA A 286 -20.46 2.65 -9.57
CA ALA A 286 -20.38 3.90 -10.31
C ALA A 286 -19.43 3.80 -11.51
N ILE A 287 -18.24 3.24 -11.30
CA ILE A 287 -17.25 3.05 -12.38
C ILE A 287 -17.74 2.04 -13.43
N SER A 288 -18.41 0.96 -13.00
CA SER A 288 -19.00 -0.01 -13.93
C SER A 288 -20.05 0.64 -14.85
N ILE A 289 -20.96 1.46 -14.30
CA ILE A 289 -21.96 2.18 -15.08
C ILE A 289 -21.29 3.14 -16.07
N ILE A 290 -20.28 3.89 -15.61
CA ILE A 290 -19.55 4.81 -16.48
C ILE A 290 -18.85 4.05 -17.61
N HIS A 291 -18.18 2.94 -17.28
CA HIS A 291 -17.51 2.08 -18.25
C HIS A 291 -18.48 1.54 -19.30
N GLU A 292 -19.64 1.01 -18.90
CA GLU A 292 -20.68 0.53 -19.82
C GLU A 292 -21.17 1.64 -20.78
N ARG A 293 -21.36 2.86 -20.27
CA ARG A 293 -21.72 4.03 -21.10
C ARG A 293 -20.64 4.32 -22.14
N PHE A 294 -19.36 4.30 -21.76
CA PHE A 294 -18.25 4.50 -22.69
C PHE A 294 -18.22 3.41 -23.76
N VAL A 295 -18.31 2.14 -23.35
CA VAL A 295 -18.30 0.99 -24.28
C VAL A 295 -19.44 1.11 -25.29
N LYS A 296 -20.66 1.49 -24.85
CA LYS A 296 -21.79 1.72 -25.71
C LYS A 296 -21.50 2.81 -26.76
N MET A 297 -21.02 3.98 -26.33
CA MET A 297 -20.70 5.10 -27.22
C MET A 297 -19.61 4.74 -28.24
N VAL A 298 -18.60 4.00 -27.84
CA VAL A 298 -17.53 3.51 -28.74
C VAL A 298 -18.13 2.53 -29.79
N ARG A 299 -19.02 1.61 -29.39
CA ARG A 299 -19.69 0.66 -30.28
C ARG A 299 -20.61 1.37 -31.25
N GLU A 300 -21.19 2.49 -30.86
CA GLU A 300 -22.03 3.36 -31.75
C GLU A 300 -21.18 4.21 -32.70
N GLY A 301 -19.84 4.09 -32.66
CA GLY A 301 -18.92 4.79 -33.55
C GLY A 301 -18.72 6.27 -33.20
N MET A 302 -19.02 6.69 -31.97
CA MET A 302 -18.82 8.08 -31.54
C MET A 302 -17.34 8.43 -31.49
N THR A 303 -16.99 9.64 -31.93
CA THR A 303 -15.63 10.17 -31.79
C THR A 303 -15.32 10.53 -30.34
N LEU A 304 -14.04 10.69 -30.01
CA LEU A 304 -13.62 11.13 -28.67
C LEU A 304 -14.24 12.47 -28.23
N GLU A 305 -14.37 13.42 -29.21
CA GLU A 305 -15.00 14.72 -28.98
C GLU A 305 -16.50 14.55 -28.65
N GLN A 306 -17.18 13.68 -29.36
CA GLN A 306 -18.61 13.39 -29.10
C GLN A 306 -18.81 12.74 -27.76
N ILE A 307 -17.94 11.78 -27.38
CA ILE A 307 -17.96 11.12 -26.05
C ILE A 307 -17.72 12.14 -24.95
N ARG A 308 -16.71 13.01 -25.11
CA ARG A 308 -16.43 14.09 -24.12
C ARG A 308 -17.61 15.05 -23.97
N ALA A 309 -18.26 15.43 -25.07
CA ALA A 309 -19.45 16.30 -25.07
C ALA A 309 -20.65 15.64 -24.39
N ALA A 310 -20.83 14.33 -24.55
CA ALA A 310 -21.88 13.55 -23.90
C ALA A 310 -21.72 13.39 -22.37
N ARG A 311 -20.52 13.64 -21.84
CA ARG A 311 -20.21 13.59 -20.39
C ARG A 311 -20.70 12.31 -19.71
N PRO A 312 -20.24 11.11 -20.13
CA PRO A 312 -20.75 9.83 -19.63
C PRO A 312 -20.57 9.60 -18.13
N SER A 313 -19.74 10.39 -17.47
CA SER A 313 -19.50 10.36 -16.04
C SER A 313 -20.44 11.24 -15.20
N LYS A 314 -21.42 11.89 -15.83
CA LYS A 314 -22.45 12.68 -15.13
C LYS A 314 -23.71 11.87 -14.82
#